data_cb0c4fa4983b813dcd49e5d727e7dd1f
#
_entry.id   cb0c4fa4983b813dcd49e5d727e7dd1f
#
_cell.length_a   1.000
_cell.length_b   1.000
_cell.length_c   1.000
_cell.angle_alpha   90.00
_cell.angle_beta   90.00
_cell.angle_gamma   90.00
#
_symmetry.space_group_name_H-M   'P 1'
#
loop_
_entity.id
_entity.type
_entity.pdbx_description
1 polymer ?
#
loop_
_entity_poly.entity_id
_entity_poly.type
_entity_poly.pdbx_seq_one_letter_code
_entity_poly.pdbx_strand_id
1 'polypeptide(L)'
;PINMEVCEEMGLDKNTYSVTIPLGATINMNGAAVTITVMTLAAANTLGIPVDIPTAIILSVLSALSACGASGVAGGSLLLIPLACSLFGISSDVAMQVIGVGFIIGVVQDSVETALNSSCDLLLSAAAQFREWRKEGREITY
;
A
#
# COMPACT_ATOMS: atom_id res chain seq x y z
N PRO A 1 5.37 15.04 -8.68
CA PRO A 1 6.51 15.79 -9.20
C PRO A 1 7.83 15.16 -8.79
N ILE A 2 8.11 14.99 -7.47
CA ILE A 2 9.40 14.49 -6.94
C ILE A 2 9.80 13.14 -7.57
N ASN A 3 8.92 12.15 -7.59
CA ASN A 3 9.23 10.85 -8.20
C ASN A 3 9.57 10.95 -9.69
N MET A 4 8.98 11.90 -10.41
CA MET A 4 9.30 12.11 -11.82
C MET A 4 10.69 12.73 -12.00
N GLU A 5 11.07 13.66 -11.12
CA GLU A 5 12.41 14.25 -11.09
C GLU A 5 13.48 13.19 -10.79
N VAL A 6 13.23 12.35 -9.79
CA VAL A 6 14.14 11.24 -9.46
C VAL A 6 14.24 10.24 -10.60
N CYS A 7 13.14 9.91 -11.30
CA CYS A 7 13.18 9.07 -12.49
C CYS A 7 14.07 9.68 -13.59
N GLU A 8 13.99 10.98 -13.79
CA GLU A 8 14.81 11.72 -14.76
C GLU A 8 16.30 11.71 -14.36
N GLU A 9 16.59 11.96 -13.07
CA GLU A 9 17.97 11.88 -12.53
C GLU A 9 18.57 10.46 -12.65
N MET A 10 17.75 9.42 -12.49
CA MET A 10 18.15 8.02 -12.72
C MET A 10 18.30 7.68 -14.21
N GLY A 11 17.99 8.60 -15.12
CA GLY A 11 18.07 8.37 -16.56
C GLY A 11 17.02 7.40 -17.10
N LEU A 12 15.90 7.21 -16.40
CA LEU A 12 14.81 6.36 -16.87
C LEU A 12 14.13 6.96 -18.11
N ASP A 13 13.53 6.11 -18.95
CA ASP A 13 12.81 6.58 -20.13
C ASP A 13 11.56 7.38 -19.76
N LYS A 14 11.50 8.60 -20.29
CA LYS A 14 10.40 9.55 -20.01
C LYS A 14 9.03 9.00 -20.41
N ASN A 15 8.94 8.25 -21.50
CA ASN A 15 7.69 7.66 -21.94
C ASN A 15 7.20 6.60 -20.93
N THR A 16 8.13 5.92 -20.27
CA THR A 16 7.81 4.91 -19.23
C THR A 16 7.34 5.59 -17.94
N TYR A 17 8.18 6.46 -17.35
CA TYR A 17 7.83 6.99 -16.03
C TYR A 17 6.69 8.02 -16.06
N SER A 18 6.45 8.70 -17.17
CA SER A 18 5.29 9.60 -17.31
C SER A 18 3.94 8.87 -17.25
N VAL A 19 3.94 7.56 -17.46
CA VAL A 19 2.76 6.72 -17.35
C VAL A 19 2.77 5.96 -16.02
N THR A 20 3.90 5.33 -15.66
CA THR A 20 3.96 4.46 -14.49
C THR A 20 3.82 5.20 -13.16
N ILE A 21 4.41 6.40 -13.02
CA ILE A 21 4.32 7.18 -11.79
C ILE A 21 2.87 7.66 -11.52
N PRO A 22 2.15 8.31 -12.45
CA PRO A 22 0.74 8.67 -12.21
C PRO A 22 -0.17 7.46 -12.01
N LEU A 23 0.07 6.37 -12.72
CA LEU A 23 -0.70 5.13 -12.55
C LEU A 23 -0.46 4.54 -11.17
N GLY A 24 0.81 4.44 -10.75
CA GLY A 24 1.20 3.95 -9.43
C GLY A 24 0.59 4.79 -8.31
N ALA A 25 0.64 6.10 -8.41
CA ALA A 25 0.02 7.03 -7.45
C ALA A 25 -1.49 6.80 -7.26
N THR A 26 -2.13 6.06 -8.17
CA THR A 26 -3.56 5.72 -8.08
C THR A 26 -3.81 4.32 -7.56
N ILE A 27 -3.03 3.32 -8.01
CA ILE A 27 -3.33 1.89 -7.75
C ILE A 27 -2.29 1.20 -6.87
N ASN A 28 -1.09 1.74 -6.73
CA ASN A 28 -0.02 1.12 -5.92
C ASN A 28 -0.05 1.66 -4.49
N MET A 29 -0.98 1.15 -3.70
CA MET A 29 -1.21 1.53 -2.30
C MET A 29 -0.76 0.44 -1.33
N ASN A 30 0.51 0.02 -1.43
CA ASN A 30 1.07 -1.04 -0.59
C ASN A 30 1.13 -0.66 0.90
N GLY A 31 1.39 0.61 1.24
CA GLY A 31 1.30 1.10 2.60
C GLY A 31 -0.12 0.99 3.15
N ALA A 32 -1.15 1.30 2.34
CA ALA A 32 -2.55 1.11 2.70
C ALA A 32 -2.87 -0.38 2.98
N ALA A 33 -2.36 -1.30 2.15
CA ALA A 33 -2.53 -2.72 2.37
C ALA A 33 -1.93 -3.18 3.71
N VAL A 34 -0.75 -2.66 4.07
CA VAL A 34 -0.12 -2.91 5.37
C VAL A 34 -0.99 -2.36 6.51
N THR A 35 -1.46 -1.13 6.42
CA THR A 35 -2.34 -0.51 7.42
C THR A 35 -3.59 -1.35 7.65
N ILE A 36 -4.33 -1.71 6.59
CA ILE A 36 -5.55 -2.51 6.68
C ILE A 36 -5.25 -3.84 7.36
N THR A 37 -4.20 -4.54 6.92
CA THR A 37 -3.83 -5.86 7.45
C THR A 37 -3.45 -5.78 8.93
N VAL A 38 -2.53 -4.88 9.29
CA VAL A 38 -2.01 -4.77 10.66
C VAL A 38 -3.11 -4.34 11.64
N MET A 39 -3.92 -3.34 11.28
CA MET A 39 -5.01 -2.86 12.15
C MET A 39 -6.09 -3.94 12.35
N THR A 40 -6.41 -4.71 11.33
CA THR A 40 -7.37 -5.82 11.43
C THR A 40 -6.82 -6.96 12.30
N LEU A 41 -5.55 -7.33 12.12
CA LEU A 41 -4.91 -8.37 12.95
C LEU A 41 -4.78 -7.92 14.42
N ALA A 42 -4.48 -6.64 14.65
CA ALA A 42 -4.44 -6.08 16.00
C ALA A 42 -5.82 -6.15 16.66
N ALA A 43 -6.88 -5.83 15.93
CA ALA A 43 -8.26 -5.96 16.42
C ALA A 43 -8.61 -7.42 16.74
N ALA A 44 -8.33 -8.36 15.84
CA ALA A 44 -8.56 -9.78 16.05
C ALA A 44 -7.82 -10.30 17.29
N ASN A 45 -6.53 -9.94 17.43
CA ASN A 45 -5.72 -10.32 18.59
C ASN A 45 -6.28 -9.73 19.89
N THR A 46 -6.68 -8.48 19.90
CA THR A 46 -7.26 -7.82 21.08
C THR A 46 -8.58 -8.47 21.53
N LEU A 47 -9.36 -8.97 20.59
CA LEU A 47 -10.61 -9.68 20.86
C LEU A 47 -10.41 -11.17 21.15
N GLY A 48 -9.17 -11.67 21.14
CA GLY A 48 -8.87 -13.09 21.37
C GLY A 48 -9.34 -13.99 20.22
N ILE A 49 -9.55 -13.45 19.02
CA ILE A 49 -9.93 -14.22 17.85
C ILE A 49 -8.69 -14.91 17.27
N PRO A 50 -8.67 -16.24 17.19
CA PRO A 50 -7.53 -16.97 16.62
C PRO A 50 -7.44 -16.70 15.11
N VAL A 51 -6.23 -16.41 14.65
CA VAL A 51 -5.94 -16.19 13.22
C VAL A 51 -5.10 -17.36 12.73
N ASP A 52 -5.64 -18.16 11.83
CA ASP A 52 -4.89 -19.21 11.15
C ASP A 52 -4.18 -18.68 9.89
N ILE A 53 -3.22 -19.44 9.39
CA ILE A 53 -2.43 -19.05 8.21
C ILE A 53 -3.29 -18.85 6.96
N PRO A 54 -4.24 -19.74 6.63
CA PRO A 54 -5.13 -19.53 5.49
C PRO A 54 -5.91 -18.21 5.57
N THR A 55 -6.50 -17.91 6.71
CA THR A 55 -7.26 -16.67 6.91
C THR A 55 -6.34 -15.43 6.83
N ALA A 56 -5.12 -15.52 7.34
CA ALA A 56 -4.13 -14.43 7.21
C ALA A 56 -3.75 -14.17 5.73
N ILE A 57 -3.62 -15.22 4.93
CA ILE A 57 -3.36 -15.09 3.48
C ILE A 57 -4.56 -14.43 2.78
N ILE A 58 -5.78 -14.87 3.09
CA ILE A 58 -7.00 -14.27 2.52
C ILE A 58 -7.09 -12.79 2.90
N LEU A 59 -6.82 -12.45 4.16
CA LEU A 59 -6.77 -11.06 4.62
C LEU A 59 -5.74 -10.25 3.82
N SER A 60 -4.55 -10.78 3.61
CA SER A 60 -3.49 -10.07 2.88
C SER A 60 -3.87 -9.80 1.43
N VAL A 61 -4.48 -10.78 0.75
CA VAL A 61 -4.99 -10.62 -0.61
C VAL A 61 -6.14 -9.62 -0.66
N LEU A 62 -7.10 -9.73 0.27
CA LEU A 62 -8.23 -8.79 0.37
C LEU A 62 -7.74 -7.36 0.62
N SER A 63 -6.79 -7.18 1.54
CA SER A 63 -6.20 -5.88 1.85
C SER A 63 -5.48 -5.28 0.65
N ALA A 64 -4.70 -6.07 -0.09
CA ALA A 64 -4.02 -5.62 -1.29
C ALA A 64 -5.00 -5.18 -2.39
N LEU A 65 -6.05 -5.96 -2.64
CA LEU A 65 -7.08 -5.62 -3.63
C LEU A 65 -7.88 -4.38 -3.20
N SER A 66 -8.24 -4.29 -1.93
CA SER A 66 -8.97 -3.13 -1.38
C SER A 66 -8.13 -1.87 -1.42
N ALA A 67 -6.84 -1.98 -1.11
CA ALA A 67 -5.90 -0.87 -1.15
C ALA A 67 -5.80 -0.22 -2.54
N CYS A 68 -5.88 -1.00 -3.62
CA CYS A 68 -5.92 -0.44 -4.98
C CYS A 68 -7.12 0.50 -5.22
N GLY A 69 -8.19 0.36 -4.42
CA GLY A 69 -9.36 1.23 -4.46
C GLY A 69 -9.36 2.36 -3.43
N ALA A 70 -8.36 2.40 -2.54
CA ALA A 70 -8.31 3.38 -1.45
C ALA A 70 -8.15 4.82 -1.93
N SER A 71 -7.60 5.02 -3.12
CA SER A 71 -7.24 6.34 -3.65
C SER A 71 -6.29 7.11 -2.71
N GLY A 72 -5.48 8.03 -3.20
CA GLY A 72 -4.50 8.78 -2.41
C GLY A 72 -5.12 9.84 -1.49
N VAL A 73 -6.12 9.47 -0.70
CA VAL A 73 -6.84 10.37 0.23
C VAL A 73 -6.40 10.04 1.66
N ALA A 74 -6.05 11.05 2.43
CA ALA A 74 -5.66 10.89 3.84
C ALA A 74 -6.71 10.08 4.62
N GLY A 75 -6.25 9.03 5.31
CA GLY A 75 -7.13 8.12 6.06
C GLY A 75 -7.97 7.18 5.19
N GLY A 76 -7.77 7.15 3.87
CA GLY A 76 -8.54 6.29 2.96
C GLY A 76 -8.43 4.80 3.30
N SER A 77 -7.27 4.34 3.72
CA SER A 77 -7.04 2.96 4.16
C SER A 77 -7.86 2.58 5.39
N LEU A 78 -8.04 3.52 6.32
CA LEU A 78 -8.80 3.29 7.55
C LEU A 78 -10.27 2.95 7.27
N LEU A 79 -10.85 3.55 6.22
CA LEU A 79 -12.23 3.29 5.82
C LEU A 79 -12.46 1.87 5.27
N LEU A 80 -11.39 1.16 4.93
CA LEU A 80 -11.44 -0.21 4.44
C LEU A 80 -11.28 -1.27 5.55
N ILE A 81 -10.93 -0.84 6.77
CA ILE A 81 -10.80 -1.73 7.92
C ILE A 81 -12.09 -2.51 8.23
N PRO A 82 -13.31 -1.94 8.17
CA PRO A 82 -14.52 -2.70 8.42
C PRO A 82 -14.72 -3.88 7.46
N LEU A 83 -14.34 -3.70 6.20
CA LEU A 83 -14.39 -4.78 5.22
C LEU A 83 -13.45 -5.93 5.62
N ALA A 84 -12.23 -5.61 6.02
CA ALA A 84 -11.26 -6.61 6.48
C ALA A 84 -11.68 -7.26 7.82
N CYS A 85 -12.23 -6.47 8.74
CA CYS A 85 -12.76 -6.96 10.02
C CYS A 85 -13.92 -7.96 9.84
N SER A 86 -14.74 -7.77 8.80
CA SER A 86 -15.86 -8.68 8.52
C SER A 86 -15.41 -10.12 8.24
N LEU A 87 -14.18 -10.32 7.73
CA LEU A 87 -13.57 -11.64 7.51
C LEU A 87 -13.43 -12.45 8.81
N PHE A 88 -13.25 -11.76 9.93
CA PHE A 88 -13.12 -12.36 11.27
C PHE A 88 -14.42 -12.32 12.08
N GLY A 89 -15.54 -11.93 11.48
CA GLY A 89 -16.80 -11.77 12.17
C GLY A 89 -16.79 -10.62 13.21
N ILE A 90 -15.85 -9.69 13.10
CA ILE A 90 -15.77 -8.51 13.97
C ILE A 90 -16.90 -7.55 13.59
N SER A 91 -17.67 -7.14 14.58
CA SER A 91 -18.83 -6.25 14.36
C SER A 91 -18.40 -4.88 13.83
N SER A 92 -19.30 -4.22 13.10
CA SER A 92 -19.05 -2.87 12.58
C SER A 92 -18.77 -1.86 13.69
N ASP A 93 -19.41 -1.99 14.86
CA ASP A 93 -19.18 -1.08 15.99
C ASP A 93 -17.74 -1.16 16.52
N VAL A 94 -17.18 -2.38 16.59
CA VAL A 94 -15.78 -2.58 16.97
C VAL A 94 -14.85 -2.09 15.87
N ALA A 95 -15.17 -2.38 14.62
CA ALA A 95 -14.37 -1.89 13.48
C ALA A 95 -14.30 -0.35 13.45
N MET A 96 -15.39 0.34 13.80
CA MET A 96 -15.40 1.80 13.94
C MET A 96 -14.50 2.30 15.07
N GLN A 97 -14.39 1.55 16.17
CA GLN A 97 -13.42 1.88 17.25
C GLN A 97 -11.97 1.70 16.76
N VAL A 98 -11.69 0.68 15.97
CA VAL A 98 -10.38 0.47 15.34
C VAL A 98 -10.01 1.64 14.42
N ILE A 99 -10.96 2.12 13.62
CA ILE A 99 -10.80 3.34 12.81
C ILE A 99 -10.48 4.54 13.70
N GLY A 100 -11.20 4.69 14.82
CA GLY A 100 -10.94 5.76 15.81
C GLY A 100 -9.49 5.74 16.32
N VAL A 101 -8.97 4.56 16.66
CA VAL A 101 -7.55 4.38 17.01
C VAL A 101 -6.64 4.79 15.84
N GLY A 102 -6.97 4.38 14.62
CA GLY A 102 -6.24 4.76 13.41
C GLY A 102 -6.14 6.28 13.24
N PHE A 103 -7.21 7.02 13.48
CA PHE A 103 -7.17 8.49 13.44
C PHE A 103 -6.33 9.11 14.55
N ILE A 104 -6.27 8.51 15.73
CA ILE A 104 -5.42 9.00 16.83
C ILE A 104 -3.93 8.90 16.45
N ILE A 105 -3.51 7.80 15.84
CA ILE A 105 -2.14 7.59 15.39
C ILE A 105 -1.89 8.14 13.98
N GLY A 106 -2.91 8.72 13.36
CA GLY A 106 -3.00 9.02 11.94
C GLY A 106 -1.84 9.85 11.39
N VAL A 107 -1.31 10.81 12.16
CA VAL A 107 -0.18 11.64 11.70
C VAL A 107 1.04 10.79 11.36
N VAL A 108 1.38 9.83 12.20
CA VAL A 108 2.53 8.94 11.98
C VAL A 108 2.17 7.86 10.95
N GLN A 109 1.02 7.23 11.12
CA GLN A 109 0.56 6.13 10.27
C GLN A 109 0.43 6.59 8.80
N ASP A 110 -0.28 7.69 8.54
CA ASP A 110 -0.52 8.22 7.19
C ASP A 110 0.79 8.70 6.52
N SER A 111 1.69 9.30 7.30
CA SER A 111 3.01 9.71 6.79
C SER A 111 3.85 8.52 6.33
N VAL A 112 3.88 7.43 7.11
CA VAL A 112 4.61 6.20 6.75
C VAL A 112 3.92 5.49 5.59
N GLU A 113 2.59 5.41 5.60
CA GLU A 113 1.80 4.84 4.52
C GLU A 113 2.07 5.55 3.19
N THR A 114 2.03 6.88 3.20
CA THR A 114 2.32 7.71 2.02
C THR A 114 3.76 7.52 1.54
N ALA A 115 4.73 7.47 2.46
CA ALA A 115 6.13 7.23 2.11
C ALA A 115 6.33 5.87 1.43
N LEU A 116 5.67 4.81 1.93
CA LEU A 116 5.72 3.47 1.33
C LEU A 116 5.06 3.46 -0.06
N ASN A 117 3.89 4.05 -0.21
CA ASN A 117 3.19 4.13 -1.49
C ASN A 117 4.06 4.85 -2.53
N SER A 118 4.54 6.04 -2.21
CA SER A 118 5.33 6.87 -3.11
C SER A 118 6.68 6.25 -3.49
N SER A 119 7.42 5.70 -2.53
CA SER A 119 8.71 5.07 -2.81
C SER A 119 8.59 3.79 -3.64
N CYS A 120 7.49 3.05 -3.47
CA CYS A 120 7.23 1.85 -4.25
C CYS A 120 6.94 2.16 -5.72
N ASP A 121 6.29 3.27 -6.02
CA ASP A 121 6.04 3.72 -7.40
C ASP A 121 7.37 3.92 -8.16
N LEU A 122 8.31 4.60 -7.53
CA LEU A 122 9.64 4.81 -8.08
C LEU A 122 10.40 3.48 -8.24
N LEU A 123 10.40 2.65 -7.20
CA LEU A 123 11.09 1.37 -7.18
C LEU A 123 10.61 0.44 -8.31
N LEU A 124 9.30 0.33 -8.49
CA LEU A 124 8.72 -0.54 -9.51
C LEU A 124 8.97 0.00 -10.92
N SER A 125 8.90 1.31 -11.12
CA SER A 125 9.22 1.96 -12.39
C SER A 125 10.69 1.73 -12.77
N ALA A 126 11.61 1.93 -11.84
CA ALA A 126 13.04 1.66 -12.03
C ALA A 126 13.32 0.16 -12.28
N ALA A 127 12.71 -0.71 -11.50
CA ALA A 127 12.89 -2.16 -11.65
C ALA A 127 12.42 -2.67 -13.03
N ALA A 128 11.29 -2.15 -13.53
CA ALA A 128 10.79 -2.47 -14.86
C ALA A 128 11.76 -2.02 -15.95
N GLN A 129 12.25 -0.79 -15.87
CA GLN A 129 13.19 -0.24 -16.83
C GLN A 129 14.54 -0.96 -16.80
N PHE A 130 15.09 -1.23 -15.62
CA PHE A 130 16.35 -1.97 -15.48
C PHE A 130 16.24 -3.40 -16.00
N ARG A 131 15.07 -4.03 -15.88
CA ARG A 131 14.83 -5.33 -16.48
C ARG A 131 14.91 -5.30 -18.00
N GLU A 132 14.36 -4.28 -18.65
CA GLU A 132 14.44 -4.10 -20.11
C GLU A 132 15.89 -3.81 -20.53
N TRP A 133 16.59 -2.92 -19.84
CA TRP A 133 18.00 -2.63 -20.14
C TRP A 133 18.89 -3.86 -20.05
N ARG A 134 18.66 -4.74 -19.05
CA ARG A 134 19.38 -6.01 -18.97
C ARG A 134 19.11 -6.94 -20.15
N LYS A 135 17.89 -6.97 -20.66
CA LYS A 135 17.57 -7.75 -21.86
C LYS A 135 18.27 -7.19 -23.11
N GLU A 136 18.42 -5.87 -23.17
CA GLU A 136 19.15 -5.17 -24.25
C GLU A 136 20.68 -5.25 -24.10
N GLY A 137 21.18 -5.85 -23.02
CA GLY A 137 22.62 -5.94 -22.75
C GLY A 137 23.26 -4.63 -22.29
N ARG A 138 22.46 -3.67 -21.81
CA ARG A 138 22.98 -2.40 -21.29
C ARG A 138 23.53 -2.59 -19.87
N GLU A 139 24.68 -1.99 -19.60
CA GLU A 139 25.20 -1.88 -18.23
C GLU A 139 24.37 -0.90 -17.43
N ILE A 140 23.99 -1.30 -16.22
CA ILE A 140 23.26 -0.43 -15.27
C ILE A 140 24.32 0.13 -14.33
N THR A 141 24.63 1.40 -14.46
CA THR A 141 25.46 2.15 -13.50
C THR A 141 24.53 2.89 -12.54
N TYR A 142 24.79 2.70 -11.24
CA TYR A 142 24.08 3.36 -10.15
C TYR A 142 24.79 4.65 -9.74
#